data_0a01081edcf0fd418cea422dcd24eef7
#
_entry.id   0a01081edcf0fd418cea422dcd24eef7
#
_cell.length_a   1.000
_cell.length_b   1.000
_cell.length_c   1.000
_cell.angle_alpha   90.00
_cell.angle_beta   90.00
_cell.angle_gamma   90.00
#
_symmetry.space_group_name_H-M   'P 1'
#
loop_
_entity.id
_entity.type
_entity.pdbx_description
1 polymer ?
#
loop_
_entity_poly.entity_id
_entity_poly.type
_entity_poly.pdbx_seq_one_letter_code
_entity_poly.pdbx_strand_id
1 'polypeptide(L)'
;MKLLYLPGPHFSCAAVIAALTALGATPSHVSAQTDPSSQWDTLAISQATKERLLRILPLLPQHVADPQAATVAIAQVIAMLTQLAPAQVICAPLQAGPATSPAAWAMAQASGIPLSFGGETVLTAADVALAAAIADDFAPPQNTKILQIGGDSPCQALLLEAEDTAHMVLKMECNLDDMTGEALAYACELLMSAGALDVWTTPITMKKGRPAQMLSVLCSPQKEEALTELLFLHTTTIGIRVSTHRRHVMARRSVTLATPYGNISAKESTYGTTVKCKPEFDDVKKIAEANGLSLAQIHQSIGGSQNKK
;
A
#
# COMPACT_ATOMS: atom_id res chain seq x y z
N MET A 1 -1.83 10.82 -2.25
CA MET A 1 -2.95 9.92 -2.62
C MET A 1 -4.17 10.28 -1.78
N LYS A 2 -5.37 10.41 -2.40
CA LYS A 2 -6.61 10.70 -1.65
C LYS A 2 -7.17 9.41 -1.07
N LEU A 3 -7.40 9.38 0.24
CA LEU A 3 -8.05 8.28 0.95
C LEU A 3 -9.38 8.77 1.51
N LEU A 4 -10.36 7.89 1.59
CA LEU A 4 -11.56 8.12 2.39
C LEU A 4 -11.47 7.26 3.64
N TYR A 5 -11.54 7.88 4.81
CA TYR A 5 -11.58 7.19 6.09
C TYR A 5 -12.93 7.40 6.77
N LEU A 6 -13.55 6.32 7.16
CA LEU A 6 -14.82 6.28 7.88
C LEU A 6 -14.54 5.83 9.33
N PRO A 7 -14.16 6.77 10.21
CA PRO A 7 -14.00 6.49 11.63
C PRO A 7 -15.37 6.44 12.31
N GLY A 8 -15.47 5.65 13.33
CA GLY A 8 -16.54 5.84 14.27
C GLY A 8 -17.41 4.64 14.59
N PRO A 9 -18.03 4.68 15.77
CA PRO A 9 -18.79 3.58 16.30
C PRO A 9 -20.14 3.39 15.60
N HIS A 10 -20.72 4.44 15.02
CA HIS A 10 -22.03 4.40 14.39
C HIS A 10 -21.91 4.36 12.86
N PHE A 11 -21.80 3.15 12.36
CA PHE A 11 -21.70 2.89 10.94
C PHE A 11 -23.04 2.38 10.43
N SER A 12 -23.83 3.23 9.78
CA SER A 12 -25.08 2.83 9.12
C SER A 12 -25.14 3.40 7.70
N CYS A 13 -25.90 2.77 6.81
CA CYS A 13 -26.06 3.24 5.44
C CYS A 13 -26.50 4.72 5.38
N ALA A 14 -27.49 5.10 6.20
CA ALA A 14 -28.00 6.47 6.24
C ALA A 14 -26.93 7.47 6.72
N ALA A 15 -26.17 7.10 7.76
CA ALA A 15 -25.13 7.94 8.31
C ALA A 15 -23.96 8.12 7.34
N VAL A 16 -23.55 7.04 6.64
CA VAL A 16 -22.50 7.10 5.61
C VAL A 16 -22.96 7.97 4.43
N ILE A 17 -24.20 7.82 3.95
CA ILE A 17 -24.75 8.67 2.88
C ILE A 17 -24.73 10.15 3.30
N ALA A 18 -25.16 10.48 4.52
CA ALA A 18 -25.15 11.84 5.02
C ALA A 18 -23.72 12.42 5.07
N ALA A 19 -22.74 11.63 5.56
CA ALA A 19 -21.36 12.04 5.63
C ALA A 19 -20.73 12.26 4.24
N LEU A 20 -21.01 11.39 3.26
CA LEU A 20 -20.54 11.55 1.89
C LEU A 20 -21.21 12.74 1.18
N THR A 21 -22.48 13.01 1.49
CA THR A 21 -23.17 14.21 1.00
C THR A 21 -22.51 15.49 1.50
N ALA A 22 -22.10 15.52 2.76
CA ALA A 22 -21.37 16.65 3.33
C ALA A 22 -19.96 16.83 2.71
N LEU A 23 -19.38 15.77 2.14
CA LEU A 23 -18.16 15.85 1.33
C LEU A 23 -18.41 16.32 -0.12
N GLY A 24 -19.65 16.57 -0.50
CA GLY A 24 -20.04 17.08 -1.82
C GLY A 24 -20.48 16.01 -2.82
N ALA A 25 -20.62 14.75 -2.41
CA ALA A 25 -21.20 13.72 -3.25
C ALA A 25 -22.73 13.85 -3.27
N THR A 26 -23.36 13.65 -4.41
CA THR A 26 -24.82 13.68 -4.55
C THR A 26 -25.40 12.28 -4.53
N PRO A 27 -26.43 12.00 -3.70
CA PRO A 27 -27.11 10.72 -3.71
C PRO A 27 -27.70 10.45 -5.10
N SER A 28 -27.33 9.36 -5.73
CA SER A 28 -27.90 8.94 -7.00
C SER A 28 -29.18 8.14 -6.77
N HIS A 29 -30.22 8.38 -7.57
CA HIS A 29 -31.41 7.54 -7.55
C HIS A 29 -31.07 6.16 -8.12
N VAL A 30 -30.92 5.19 -7.25
CA VAL A 30 -30.77 3.77 -7.62
C VAL A 30 -32.17 3.15 -7.58
N SER A 31 -32.66 2.66 -8.72
CA SER A 31 -33.99 2.05 -8.79
C SER A 31 -34.00 0.66 -8.19
N ALA A 32 -34.92 0.41 -7.27
CA ALA A 32 -35.13 -0.92 -6.68
C ALA A 32 -35.77 -1.93 -7.68
N GLN A 33 -36.18 -1.49 -8.87
CA GLN A 33 -36.95 -2.31 -9.84
C GLN A 33 -36.07 -3.02 -10.88
N THR A 34 -34.77 -2.70 -10.97
CA THR A 34 -33.84 -3.37 -11.89
C THR A 34 -32.96 -4.36 -11.13
N ASP A 35 -32.64 -5.49 -11.78
CA ASP A 35 -31.70 -6.46 -11.24
C ASP A 35 -30.41 -5.71 -10.82
N PRO A 36 -30.02 -5.75 -9.53
CA PRO A 36 -28.85 -5.03 -9.04
C PRO A 36 -27.57 -5.40 -9.80
N SER A 37 -27.45 -6.64 -10.30
CA SER A 37 -26.28 -7.10 -11.04
C SER A 37 -26.02 -6.31 -12.32
N SER A 38 -27.08 -5.87 -13.01
CA SER A 38 -26.96 -5.07 -14.24
C SER A 38 -26.51 -3.62 -14.00
N GLN A 39 -26.68 -3.11 -12.79
CA GLN A 39 -26.30 -1.72 -12.43
C GLN A 39 -24.79 -1.61 -12.11
N TRP A 40 -24.16 -2.68 -11.63
CA TRP A 40 -22.73 -2.69 -11.31
C TRP A 40 -21.84 -2.52 -12.53
N ASP A 41 -22.32 -2.94 -13.70
CA ASP A 41 -21.55 -2.80 -14.95
C ASP A 41 -21.57 -1.36 -15.49
N THR A 42 -22.56 -0.56 -15.10
CA THR A 42 -22.66 0.86 -15.50
C THR A 42 -21.86 1.80 -14.58
N LEU A 43 -21.52 1.35 -13.38
CA LEU A 43 -20.71 2.12 -12.44
C LEU A 43 -19.21 1.88 -12.69
N ALA A 44 -18.43 2.95 -12.73
CA ALA A 44 -16.96 2.89 -12.87
C ALA A 44 -16.30 2.45 -11.56
N ILE A 45 -16.59 1.22 -11.11
CA ILE A 45 -16.05 0.63 -9.88
C ILE A 45 -14.83 -0.23 -10.15
N SER A 46 -13.92 -0.30 -9.16
CA SER A 46 -12.71 -1.11 -9.25
C SER A 46 -13.03 -2.61 -9.32
N GLN A 47 -12.13 -3.40 -9.89
CA GLN A 47 -12.26 -4.86 -9.91
C GLN A 47 -12.36 -5.44 -8.49
N ALA A 48 -11.58 -4.92 -7.55
CA ALA A 48 -11.64 -5.35 -6.15
C ALA A 48 -13.00 -5.08 -5.50
N THR A 49 -13.64 -3.94 -5.81
CA THR A 49 -15.01 -3.64 -5.34
C THR A 49 -16.02 -4.61 -5.94
N LYS A 50 -15.90 -4.96 -7.24
CA LYS A 50 -16.76 -5.97 -7.88
C LYS A 50 -16.63 -7.33 -7.19
N GLU A 51 -15.44 -7.77 -6.90
CA GLU A 51 -15.18 -9.05 -6.22
C GLU A 51 -15.77 -9.07 -4.79
N ARG A 52 -15.69 -7.94 -4.06
CA ARG A 52 -16.34 -7.82 -2.75
C ARG A 52 -17.87 -7.92 -2.87
N LEU A 53 -18.45 -7.22 -3.81
CA LEU A 53 -19.91 -7.29 -4.05
C LEU A 53 -20.37 -8.71 -4.39
N LEU A 54 -19.66 -9.43 -5.25
CA LEU A 54 -19.98 -10.81 -5.60
C LEU A 54 -19.95 -11.76 -4.39
N ARG A 55 -19.16 -11.45 -3.37
CA ARG A 55 -19.14 -12.21 -2.11
C ARG A 55 -20.26 -11.81 -1.16
N ILE A 56 -20.61 -10.53 -1.08
CA ILE A 56 -21.53 -9.99 -0.06
C ILE A 56 -22.99 -10.08 -0.49
N LEU A 57 -23.31 -9.80 -1.75
CA LEU A 57 -24.71 -9.82 -2.22
C LEU A 57 -25.43 -11.16 -1.98
N PRO A 58 -24.83 -12.35 -2.19
CA PRO A 58 -25.47 -13.62 -1.90
C PRO A 58 -25.75 -13.88 -0.41
N LEU A 59 -25.07 -13.15 0.49
CA LEU A 59 -25.26 -13.28 1.94
C LEU A 59 -26.43 -12.44 2.46
N LEU A 60 -26.83 -11.37 1.74
CA LEU A 60 -27.90 -10.47 2.18
C LEU A 60 -29.22 -11.20 2.47
N PRO A 61 -29.75 -12.06 1.58
CA PRO A 61 -31.01 -12.76 1.85
C PRO A 61 -30.98 -13.68 3.06
N GLN A 62 -29.79 -14.10 3.49
CA GLN A 62 -29.61 -15.02 4.60
C GLN A 62 -29.54 -14.30 5.96
N HIS A 63 -29.12 -13.04 5.99
CA HIS A 63 -28.78 -12.33 7.22
C HIS A 63 -29.47 -10.98 7.40
N VAL A 64 -30.02 -10.38 6.33
CA VAL A 64 -30.63 -9.05 6.35
C VAL A 64 -32.16 -9.17 6.20
N ALA A 65 -32.91 -8.46 7.03
CA ALA A 65 -34.37 -8.51 7.01
C ALA A 65 -35.00 -7.97 5.70
N ASP A 66 -34.40 -6.92 5.14
CA ASP A 66 -34.75 -6.37 3.82
C ASP A 66 -33.50 -6.35 2.93
N PRO A 67 -33.22 -7.44 2.21
CA PRO A 67 -32.05 -7.56 1.35
C PRO A 67 -32.08 -6.57 0.18
N GLN A 68 -33.26 -6.23 -0.32
CA GLN A 68 -33.43 -5.33 -1.45
C GLN A 68 -33.09 -3.89 -1.06
N ALA A 69 -33.61 -3.42 0.07
CA ALA A 69 -33.25 -2.10 0.60
C ALA A 69 -31.76 -1.99 0.92
N ALA A 70 -31.17 -3.02 1.49
CA ALA A 70 -29.72 -3.05 1.76
C ALA A 70 -28.89 -2.99 0.46
N THR A 71 -29.30 -3.72 -0.58
CA THR A 71 -28.63 -3.69 -1.89
C THR A 71 -28.68 -2.29 -2.52
N VAL A 72 -29.84 -1.64 -2.48
CA VAL A 72 -30.02 -0.27 -2.98
C VAL A 72 -29.15 0.72 -2.21
N ALA A 73 -29.11 0.63 -0.89
CA ALA A 73 -28.28 1.50 -0.06
C ALA A 73 -26.77 1.32 -0.33
N ILE A 74 -26.31 0.09 -0.48
CA ILE A 74 -24.91 -0.22 -0.86
C ILE A 74 -24.62 0.39 -2.24
N ALA A 75 -25.52 0.25 -3.21
CA ALA A 75 -25.35 0.81 -4.55
C ALA A 75 -25.28 2.36 -4.54
N GLN A 76 -26.11 3.01 -3.74
CA GLN A 76 -26.04 4.46 -3.55
C GLN A 76 -24.71 4.91 -2.98
N VAL A 77 -24.23 4.27 -1.92
CA VAL A 77 -22.92 4.59 -1.31
C VAL A 77 -21.80 4.41 -2.33
N ILE A 78 -21.80 3.33 -3.09
CA ILE A 78 -20.77 3.07 -4.12
C ILE A 78 -20.82 4.14 -5.22
N ALA A 79 -22.02 4.53 -5.68
CA ALA A 79 -22.16 5.60 -6.66
C ALA A 79 -21.59 6.94 -6.14
N MET A 80 -21.81 7.27 -4.87
CA MET A 80 -21.24 8.46 -4.23
C MET A 80 -19.71 8.37 -4.08
N LEU A 81 -19.18 7.20 -3.73
CA LEU A 81 -17.75 6.95 -3.68
C LEU A 81 -17.10 7.12 -5.06
N THR A 82 -17.77 6.71 -6.12
CA THR A 82 -17.29 6.91 -7.50
C THR A 82 -17.16 8.40 -7.84
N GLN A 83 -18.05 9.26 -7.34
CA GLN A 83 -17.98 10.72 -7.55
C GLN A 83 -16.79 11.34 -6.79
N LEU A 84 -16.51 10.89 -5.55
CA LEU A 84 -15.39 11.36 -4.76
C LEU A 84 -14.06 10.81 -5.25
N ALA A 85 -14.09 9.68 -5.96
CA ALA A 85 -12.95 8.97 -6.54
C ALA A 85 -11.75 8.84 -5.58
N PRO A 86 -11.94 8.36 -4.33
CA PRO A 86 -10.82 8.08 -3.46
C PRO A 86 -10.01 6.91 -4.04
N ALA A 87 -8.69 6.96 -3.87
CA ALA A 87 -7.84 5.84 -4.28
C ALA A 87 -8.04 4.60 -3.40
N GLN A 88 -8.50 4.80 -2.17
CA GLN A 88 -8.78 3.74 -1.21
C GLN A 88 -9.85 4.20 -0.21
N VAL A 89 -10.73 3.28 0.18
CA VAL A 89 -11.73 3.47 1.24
C VAL A 89 -11.31 2.65 2.46
N ILE A 90 -11.09 3.31 3.58
CA ILE A 90 -10.71 2.67 4.84
C ILE A 90 -11.85 2.86 5.84
N CYS A 91 -12.32 1.78 6.42
CA CYS A 91 -13.29 1.81 7.52
C CYS A 91 -12.60 1.46 8.84
N ALA A 92 -12.95 2.15 9.93
CA ALA A 92 -12.55 1.66 11.24
C ALA A 92 -13.21 0.29 11.50
N PRO A 93 -12.60 -0.59 12.31
CA PRO A 93 -13.24 -1.81 12.75
C PRO A 93 -14.59 -1.51 13.39
N LEU A 94 -15.65 -2.20 12.94
CA LEU A 94 -16.99 -1.95 13.43
C LEU A 94 -17.11 -2.32 14.90
N GLN A 95 -17.71 -1.46 15.71
CA GLN A 95 -17.86 -1.71 17.14
C GLN A 95 -19.11 -2.56 17.41
N ALA A 96 -18.89 -3.74 17.97
CA ALA A 96 -19.95 -4.64 18.38
C ALA A 96 -20.21 -4.51 19.89
N GLY A 97 -21.42 -4.07 20.24
CA GLY A 97 -21.90 -3.99 21.61
C GLY A 97 -22.78 -5.19 22.01
N PRO A 98 -23.25 -5.23 23.26
CA PRO A 98 -24.12 -6.32 23.78
C PRO A 98 -25.44 -6.48 23.02
N ALA A 99 -25.91 -5.40 22.38
CA ALA A 99 -27.16 -5.38 21.62
C ALA A 99 -26.96 -5.72 20.14
N THR A 100 -25.74 -6.08 19.71
CA THR A 100 -25.47 -6.50 18.31
C THR A 100 -26.27 -7.76 17.99
N SER A 101 -26.99 -7.72 16.85
CA SER A 101 -27.90 -8.80 16.48
C SER A 101 -27.14 -10.09 16.10
N PRO A 102 -27.71 -11.29 16.34
CA PRO A 102 -27.11 -12.54 15.88
C PRO A 102 -26.83 -12.56 14.35
N ALA A 103 -27.69 -11.92 13.59
CA ALA A 103 -27.52 -11.79 12.13
C ALA A 103 -26.29 -10.94 11.76
N ALA A 104 -25.99 -9.87 12.53
CA ALA A 104 -24.77 -9.08 12.34
C ALA A 104 -23.51 -9.89 12.61
N TRP A 105 -23.50 -10.70 13.65
CA TRP A 105 -22.40 -11.62 13.94
C TRP A 105 -22.18 -12.63 12.84
N ALA A 106 -23.28 -13.25 12.36
CA ALA A 106 -23.19 -14.22 11.26
C ALA A 106 -22.68 -13.56 9.95
N MET A 107 -23.14 -12.34 9.65
CA MET A 107 -22.66 -11.58 8.51
C MET A 107 -21.18 -11.21 8.64
N ALA A 108 -20.71 -10.80 9.81
CA ALA A 108 -19.31 -10.48 10.06
C ALA A 108 -18.41 -11.72 9.88
N GLN A 109 -18.85 -12.87 10.41
CA GLN A 109 -18.15 -14.14 10.24
C GLN A 109 -18.07 -14.53 8.75
N ALA A 110 -19.19 -14.44 8.03
CA ALA A 110 -19.25 -14.82 6.61
C ALA A 110 -18.45 -13.88 5.70
N SER A 111 -18.41 -12.60 6.03
CA SER A 111 -17.67 -11.58 5.27
C SER A 111 -16.19 -11.45 5.65
N GLY A 112 -15.79 -11.96 6.82
CA GLY A 112 -14.41 -11.91 7.31
C GLY A 112 -13.94 -10.53 7.75
N ILE A 113 -14.85 -9.59 8.04
CA ILE A 113 -14.45 -8.25 8.47
C ILE A 113 -14.08 -8.21 9.96
N PRO A 114 -13.11 -7.37 10.36
CA PRO A 114 -12.73 -7.25 11.75
C PRO A 114 -13.80 -6.49 12.54
N LEU A 115 -14.11 -6.97 13.74
CA LEU A 115 -14.95 -6.31 14.71
C LEU A 115 -14.10 -5.93 15.92
N SER A 116 -14.40 -4.76 16.52
CA SER A 116 -13.90 -4.37 17.83
C SER A 116 -15.01 -4.57 18.87
N PHE A 117 -14.62 -4.89 20.10
CA PHE A 117 -15.55 -5.12 21.21
C PHE A 117 -15.48 -3.96 22.19
N GLY A 118 -16.62 -3.57 22.74
CA GLY A 118 -16.71 -2.53 23.75
C GLY A 118 -17.33 -1.23 23.24
N GLY A 119 -18.61 -1.16 23.23
CA GLY A 119 -19.41 0.02 22.87
C GLY A 119 -20.88 -0.23 23.14
N GLU A 120 -21.68 0.81 23.12
CA GLU A 120 -23.14 0.71 23.25
C GLU A 120 -23.84 0.60 21.88
N THR A 121 -23.07 0.40 20.80
CA THR A 121 -23.59 0.44 19.43
C THR A 121 -24.38 -0.81 19.09
N VAL A 122 -25.55 -0.63 18.54
CA VAL A 122 -26.35 -1.71 17.93
C VAL A 122 -25.93 -1.88 16.47
N LEU A 123 -25.14 -2.87 16.20
CA LEU A 123 -24.66 -3.20 14.85
C LEU A 123 -25.71 -4.10 14.17
N THR A 124 -26.12 -3.73 12.95
CA THR A 124 -27.02 -4.53 12.12
C THR A 124 -26.26 -5.32 11.06
N ALA A 125 -26.87 -6.38 10.51
CA ALA A 125 -26.28 -7.14 9.40
C ALA A 125 -26.09 -6.28 8.15
N ALA A 126 -26.96 -5.29 7.91
CA ALA A 126 -26.83 -4.36 6.77
C ALA A 126 -25.61 -3.44 6.91
N ASP A 127 -25.28 -2.99 8.14
CA ASP A 127 -24.11 -2.16 8.39
C ASP A 127 -22.81 -2.95 8.14
N VAL A 128 -22.78 -4.19 8.59
CA VAL A 128 -21.67 -5.12 8.34
C VAL A 128 -21.51 -5.36 6.82
N ALA A 129 -22.62 -5.60 6.12
CA ALA A 129 -22.62 -5.83 4.68
C ALA A 129 -22.10 -4.60 3.92
N LEU A 130 -22.52 -3.40 4.31
CA LEU A 130 -22.04 -2.15 3.71
C LEU A 130 -20.54 -2.01 3.88
N ALA A 131 -20.02 -2.14 5.11
CA ALA A 131 -18.59 -2.04 5.36
C ALA A 131 -17.79 -3.07 4.55
N ALA A 132 -18.26 -4.32 4.50
CA ALA A 132 -17.62 -5.38 3.73
C ALA A 132 -17.63 -5.14 2.21
N ALA A 133 -18.64 -4.44 1.70
CA ALA A 133 -18.73 -4.10 0.28
C ALA A 133 -17.80 -2.95 -0.12
N ILE A 134 -17.63 -1.93 0.74
CA ILE A 134 -16.93 -0.70 0.38
C ILE A 134 -15.50 -0.61 0.89
N ALA A 135 -15.16 -1.22 2.03
CA ALA A 135 -13.84 -1.07 2.63
C ALA A 135 -12.76 -1.84 1.87
N ASP A 136 -11.68 -1.15 1.57
CA ASP A 136 -10.45 -1.75 1.05
C ASP A 136 -9.55 -2.24 2.20
N ASP A 137 -9.63 -1.56 3.38
CA ASP A 137 -8.85 -1.87 4.56
C ASP A 137 -9.61 -1.42 5.83
N PHE A 138 -9.23 -1.99 6.97
CA PHE A 138 -9.77 -1.67 8.29
C PHE A 138 -8.70 -1.11 9.25
N ALA A 139 -7.45 -1.06 8.83
CA ALA A 139 -6.38 -0.45 9.61
C ALA A 139 -6.48 1.07 9.58
N PRO A 140 -6.44 1.77 10.73
CA PRO A 140 -6.46 3.23 10.74
C PRO A 140 -5.32 3.82 9.90
N PRO A 141 -5.61 4.79 9.02
CA PRO A 141 -4.60 5.37 8.16
C PRO A 141 -3.56 6.14 8.98
N GLN A 142 -2.28 5.95 8.64
CA GLN A 142 -1.17 6.64 9.29
C GLN A 142 -0.57 7.69 8.34
N ASN A 143 0.07 8.70 8.92
CA ASN A 143 0.78 9.76 8.17
C ASN A 143 -0.12 10.44 7.12
N THR A 144 -1.31 10.84 7.55
CA THR A 144 -2.29 11.48 6.68
C THR A 144 -2.59 12.90 7.13
N LYS A 145 -2.95 13.75 6.18
CA LYS A 145 -3.46 15.10 6.39
C LYS A 145 -4.95 15.13 6.09
N ILE A 146 -5.76 15.67 6.98
CA ILE A 146 -7.19 15.87 6.73
C ILE A 146 -7.37 16.98 5.70
N LEU A 147 -8.02 16.66 4.59
CA LEU A 147 -8.41 17.62 3.55
C LEU A 147 -9.81 18.17 3.80
N GLN A 148 -10.74 17.29 4.16
CA GLN A 148 -12.15 17.63 4.37
C GLN A 148 -12.79 16.67 5.36
N ILE A 149 -13.75 17.17 6.12
CA ILE A 149 -14.58 16.39 7.05
C ILE A 149 -16.02 16.53 6.58
N GLY A 150 -16.69 15.40 6.38
CA GLY A 150 -18.10 15.34 6.07
C GLY A 150 -18.89 14.64 7.17
N GLY A 151 -20.10 15.14 7.45
CA GLY A 151 -21.00 14.62 8.48
C GLY A 151 -20.68 15.10 9.87
N ASP A 152 -21.66 14.90 10.74
CA ASP A 152 -21.60 15.23 12.16
C ASP A 152 -21.43 13.96 12.99
N SER A 153 -20.98 14.13 14.26
CA SER A 153 -21.00 13.00 15.19
C SER A 153 -22.41 12.37 15.26
N PRO A 154 -22.57 11.05 15.22
CA PRO A 154 -21.53 10.04 15.48
C PRO A 154 -20.90 9.39 14.23
N CYS A 155 -21.29 9.74 13.02
CA CYS A 155 -20.69 9.22 11.80
C CYS A 155 -20.06 10.34 10.98
N GLN A 156 -18.76 10.28 10.81
CA GLN A 156 -17.99 11.22 10.01
C GLN A 156 -17.32 10.48 8.85
N ALA A 157 -17.12 11.19 7.76
CA ALA A 157 -16.25 10.75 6.68
C ALA A 157 -15.10 11.73 6.54
N LEU A 158 -13.88 11.24 6.59
CA LEU A 158 -12.67 12.06 6.46
C LEU A 158 -12.06 11.83 5.08
N LEU A 159 -12.02 12.87 4.26
CA LEU A 159 -11.20 12.85 3.05
C LEU A 159 -9.77 13.21 3.47
N LEU A 160 -8.86 12.28 3.28
CA LEU A 160 -7.47 12.38 3.71
C LEU A 160 -6.54 12.45 2.50
N GLU A 161 -5.45 13.16 2.67
CA GLU A 161 -4.29 13.06 1.81
C GLU A 161 -3.26 12.20 2.50
N ALA A 162 -3.07 10.96 2.02
CA ALA A 162 -1.96 10.16 2.48
C ALA A 162 -0.66 10.75 1.94
N GLU A 163 0.32 10.88 2.80
CA GLU A 163 1.69 11.06 2.34
C GLU A 163 2.04 9.90 1.40
N ASP A 164 2.79 10.21 0.35
CA ASP A 164 3.14 9.24 -0.68
C ASP A 164 3.93 8.08 -0.04
N THR A 165 3.24 6.94 0.17
CA THR A 165 3.85 5.72 0.71
C THR A 165 4.86 5.08 -0.24
N ALA A 166 4.93 5.54 -1.50
CA ALA A 166 5.96 5.12 -2.45
C ALA A 166 7.38 5.36 -1.94
N HIS A 167 7.54 6.22 -0.93
CA HIS A 167 8.82 6.51 -0.28
C HIS A 167 9.03 5.82 1.08
N MET A 168 8.05 5.04 1.55
CA MET A 168 8.21 4.23 2.75
C MET A 168 8.94 2.93 2.43
N VAL A 169 9.91 2.59 3.25
CA VAL A 169 10.63 1.32 3.17
C VAL A 169 10.77 0.72 4.55
N LEU A 170 10.84 -0.59 4.60
CA LEU A 170 11.17 -1.33 5.81
C LEU A 170 12.66 -1.65 5.82
N LYS A 171 13.27 -1.50 6.97
CA LYS A 171 14.60 -2.01 7.27
C LYS A 171 14.47 -3.18 8.25
N MET A 172 14.85 -4.35 7.79
CA MET A 172 14.84 -5.58 8.56
C MET A 172 16.28 -5.89 8.99
N GLU A 173 16.50 -6.21 10.25
CA GLU A 173 17.85 -6.43 10.81
C GLU A 173 17.87 -7.66 11.70
N CYS A 174 18.92 -8.46 11.56
CA CYS A 174 19.25 -9.54 12.48
C CYS A 174 20.75 -9.62 12.73
N ASN A 175 21.13 -10.13 13.91
CA ASN A 175 22.51 -10.29 14.30
C ASN A 175 22.90 -11.77 14.24
N LEU A 176 24.04 -12.08 13.63
CA LEU A 176 24.51 -13.41 13.29
C LEU A 176 25.94 -13.60 13.83
N ASP A 177 26.13 -14.46 14.84
CA ASP A 177 27.43 -14.76 15.46
C ASP A 177 27.91 -16.19 15.21
N ASP A 178 27.15 -16.96 14.41
CA ASP A 178 27.35 -18.39 14.17
C ASP A 178 27.17 -18.81 12.70
N MET A 179 27.22 -17.86 11.75
CA MET A 179 27.19 -18.14 10.31
C MET A 179 28.56 -18.03 9.66
N THR A 180 28.82 -18.92 8.67
CA THR A 180 29.99 -18.77 7.79
C THR A 180 29.78 -17.62 6.79
N GLY A 181 30.91 -17.03 6.33
CA GLY A 181 30.83 -15.96 5.32
C GLY A 181 30.18 -16.40 4.01
N GLU A 182 30.38 -17.66 3.59
CA GLU A 182 29.78 -18.24 2.38
C GLU A 182 28.24 -18.35 2.51
N ALA A 183 27.77 -18.89 3.64
CA ALA A 183 26.34 -18.98 3.91
C ALA A 183 25.67 -17.61 3.99
N LEU A 184 26.35 -16.62 4.59
CA LEU A 184 25.88 -15.24 4.67
C LEU A 184 25.81 -14.58 3.28
N ALA A 185 26.84 -14.78 2.44
CA ALA A 185 26.86 -14.26 1.07
C ALA A 185 25.70 -14.85 0.24
N TYR A 186 25.47 -16.16 0.34
CA TYR A 186 24.37 -16.84 -0.33
C TYR A 186 23.00 -16.29 0.12
N ALA A 187 22.81 -16.10 1.43
CA ALA A 187 21.57 -15.49 1.94
C ALA A 187 21.36 -14.07 1.38
N CYS A 188 22.41 -13.25 1.28
CA CYS A 188 22.33 -11.92 0.68
C CYS A 188 21.91 -11.97 -0.79
N GLU A 189 22.45 -12.89 -1.58
CA GLU A 189 22.09 -13.06 -3.00
C GLU A 189 20.61 -13.47 -3.17
N LEU A 190 20.13 -14.40 -2.32
CA LEU A 190 18.74 -14.83 -2.34
C LEU A 190 17.79 -13.69 -2.00
N LEU A 191 18.10 -12.91 -0.97
CA LEU A 191 17.29 -11.76 -0.55
C LEU A 191 17.21 -10.69 -1.65
N MET A 192 18.34 -10.39 -2.31
CA MET A 192 18.35 -9.48 -3.46
C MET A 192 17.48 -10.02 -4.62
N SER A 193 17.60 -11.31 -4.93
CA SER A 193 16.84 -11.97 -6.00
C SER A 193 15.34 -12.01 -5.71
N ALA A 194 14.93 -12.07 -4.43
CA ALA A 194 13.55 -12.04 -3.98
C ALA A 194 12.92 -10.63 -4.02
N GLY A 195 13.72 -9.62 -4.34
CA GLY A 195 13.26 -8.25 -4.54
C GLY A 195 13.49 -7.31 -3.35
N ALA A 196 14.48 -7.61 -2.50
CA ALA A 196 15.02 -6.61 -1.59
C ALA A 196 15.55 -5.40 -2.40
N LEU A 197 15.38 -4.21 -1.84
CA LEU A 197 15.89 -2.96 -2.45
C LEU A 197 17.39 -2.82 -2.23
N ASP A 198 17.88 -3.33 -1.11
CA ASP A 198 19.29 -3.37 -0.74
C ASP A 198 19.53 -4.41 0.34
N VAL A 199 20.74 -5.01 0.37
CA VAL A 199 21.17 -5.96 1.38
C VAL A 199 22.63 -5.68 1.71
N TRP A 200 22.94 -5.51 2.98
CA TRP A 200 24.33 -5.29 3.43
C TRP A 200 24.59 -5.88 4.79
N THR A 201 25.85 -6.07 5.12
CA THR A 201 26.29 -6.51 6.43
C THR A 201 27.12 -5.44 7.13
N THR A 202 27.02 -5.39 8.45
CA THR A 202 27.81 -4.51 9.31
C THR A 202 28.49 -5.34 10.39
N PRO A 203 29.83 -5.28 10.53
CA PRO A 203 30.54 -5.94 11.63
C PRO A 203 30.10 -5.36 12.97
N ILE A 204 29.79 -6.25 13.92
CA ILE A 204 29.38 -5.87 15.28
C ILE A 204 30.09 -6.76 16.31
N THR A 205 30.09 -6.33 17.54
CA THR A 205 30.45 -7.16 18.68
C THR A 205 29.21 -7.41 19.54
N MET A 206 28.87 -8.67 19.72
CA MET A 206 27.76 -9.09 20.57
C MET A 206 28.18 -9.33 22.02
N LYS A 207 27.18 -9.64 22.87
CA LYS A 207 27.43 -10.00 24.28
C LYS A 207 28.54 -11.06 24.39
N LYS A 208 29.28 -11.03 25.48
CA LYS A 208 30.44 -11.91 25.75
C LYS A 208 31.60 -11.70 24.75
N GLY A 209 31.71 -10.54 24.10
CA GLY A 209 32.81 -10.20 23.19
C GLY A 209 32.84 -10.99 21.88
N ARG A 210 31.71 -11.56 21.43
CA ARG A 210 31.64 -12.36 20.19
C ARG A 210 31.64 -11.47 18.95
N PRO A 211 32.59 -11.66 18.02
CA PRO A 211 32.50 -11.04 16.70
C PRO A 211 31.25 -11.55 15.97
N ALA A 212 30.50 -10.67 15.29
CA ALA A 212 29.30 -11.03 14.60
C ALA A 212 29.04 -10.09 13.41
N GLN A 213 28.06 -10.44 12.57
CA GLN A 213 27.57 -9.59 11.49
C GLN A 213 26.13 -9.20 11.77
N MET A 214 25.81 -7.94 11.61
CA MET A 214 24.42 -7.50 11.50
C MET A 214 24.04 -7.51 10.04
N LEU A 215 23.13 -8.39 9.63
CA LEU A 215 22.52 -8.41 8.32
C LEU A 215 21.37 -7.41 8.29
N SER A 216 21.42 -6.50 7.34
CA SER A 216 20.39 -5.48 7.11
C SER A 216 19.80 -5.65 5.72
N VAL A 217 18.48 -5.61 5.63
CA VAL A 217 17.70 -5.74 4.38
C VAL A 217 16.76 -4.56 4.27
N LEU A 218 16.80 -3.84 3.15
CA LEU A 218 15.87 -2.79 2.84
C LEU A 218 14.85 -3.31 1.84
N CYS A 219 13.55 -3.14 2.11
CA CYS A 219 12.50 -3.63 1.23
C CYS A 219 11.27 -2.70 1.21
N SER A 220 10.38 -2.93 0.24
CA SER A 220 9.05 -2.37 0.28
C SER A 220 8.18 -3.13 1.31
N PRO A 221 7.15 -2.49 1.94
CA PRO A 221 6.27 -3.18 2.89
C PRO A 221 5.64 -4.45 2.33
N GLN A 222 5.32 -4.48 1.04
CA GLN A 222 4.71 -5.64 0.38
C GLN A 222 5.63 -6.88 0.28
N LYS A 223 6.92 -6.71 0.55
CA LYS A 223 7.92 -7.79 0.50
C LYS A 223 8.31 -8.30 1.88
N GLU A 224 7.78 -7.71 2.96
CA GLU A 224 8.15 -8.04 4.33
C GLU A 224 8.01 -9.53 4.64
N GLU A 225 6.84 -10.11 4.39
CA GLU A 225 6.54 -11.51 4.71
C GLU A 225 7.48 -12.47 3.97
N ALA A 226 7.58 -12.32 2.65
CA ALA A 226 8.43 -13.19 1.82
C ALA A 226 9.91 -13.11 2.20
N LEU A 227 10.40 -11.91 2.53
CA LEU A 227 11.80 -11.75 2.95
C LEU A 227 12.03 -12.22 4.38
N THR A 228 11.03 -12.14 5.26
CA THR A 228 11.07 -12.71 6.61
C THR A 228 11.24 -14.24 6.55
N GLU A 229 10.47 -14.91 5.71
CA GLU A 229 10.57 -16.36 5.51
C GLU A 229 11.98 -16.77 5.02
N LEU A 230 12.53 -16.03 4.05
CA LEU A 230 13.87 -16.30 3.55
C LEU A 230 14.95 -16.05 4.60
N LEU A 231 14.82 -14.99 5.42
CA LEU A 231 15.74 -14.73 6.52
C LEU A 231 15.75 -15.86 7.54
N PHE A 232 14.58 -16.37 7.96
CA PHE A 232 14.51 -17.48 8.89
C PHE A 232 14.99 -18.81 8.28
N LEU A 233 14.76 -19.02 6.98
CA LEU A 233 15.18 -20.25 6.29
C LEU A 233 16.70 -20.31 6.04
N HIS A 234 17.30 -19.19 5.67
CA HIS A 234 18.69 -19.14 5.17
C HIS A 234 19.70 -18.48 6.14
N THR A 235 19.25 -18.12 7.33
CA THR A 235 20.15 -17.64 8.39
C THR A 235 19.91 -18.37 9.71
N THR A 236 20.83 -18.20 10.66
CA THR A 236 20.69 -18.79 12.00
C THR A 236 19.89 -17.91 12.96
N THR A 237 19.35 -16.77 12.47
CA THR A 237 18.59 -15.86 13.33
C THR A 237 17.29 -16.48 13.83
N ILE A 238 16.95 -16.19 15.07
CA ILE A 238 15.67 -16.54 15.70
C ILE A 238 14.75 -15.33 15.87
N GLY A 239 15.18 -14.15 15.40
CA GLY A 239 14.41 -12.93 15.54
C GLY A 239 14.91 -11.81 14.61
N ILE A 240 13.98 -11.10 14.03
CA ILE A 240 14.20 -10.01 13.08
C ILE A 240 13.62 -8.74 13.66
N ARG A 241 14.40 -7.66 13.70
CA ARG A 241 13.92 -6.32 14.02
C ARG A 241 13.46 -5.64 12.75
N VAL A 242 12.26 -5.09 12.76
CA VAL A 242 11.72 -4.34 11.63
C VAL A 242 11.49 -2.89 12.05
N SER A 243 11.96 -1.98 11.23
CA SER A 243 11.76 -0.54 11.41
C SER A 243 11.32 0.11 10.11
N THR A 244 10.40 1.06 10.20
CA THR A 244 9.89 1.79 9.05
C THR A 244 10.71 3.05 8.83
N HIS A 245 11.13 3.28 7.60
CA HIS A 245 11.90 4.45 7.21
C HIS A 245 11.21 5.19 6.08
N ARG A 246 11.16 6.52 6.20
CA ARG A 246 10.81 7.39 5.09
C ARG A 246 12.09 7.79 4.35
N ARG A 247 12.09 7.68 3.03
CA ARG A 247 13.19 8.14 2.18
C ARG A 247 12.74 9.16 1.15
N HIS A 248 13.61 10.10 0.83
CA HIS A 248 13.41 10.97 -0.31
C HIS A 248 14.14 10.39 -1.51
N VAL A 249 13.42 10.18 -2.60
CA VAL A 249 13.97 9.60 -3.83
C VAL A 249 13.81 10.61 -4.95
N MET A 250 14.88 10.83 -5.70
CA MET A 250 14.83 11.64 -6.92
C MET A 250 13.99 10.92 -7.98
N ALA A 251 13.18 11.64 -8.73
CA ALA A 251 12.52 11.10 -9.92
C ALA A 251 13.61 10.65 -10.92
N ARG A 252 13.41 9.48 -11.56
CA ARG A 252 14.43 8.86 -12.43
C ARG A 252 13.85 8.60 -13.81
N ARG A 253 14.66 8.87 -14.86
CA ARG A 253 14.38 8.46 -16.23
C ARG A 253 15.65 7.95 -16.91
N SER A 254 15.49 7.04 -17.86
CA SER A 254 16.59 6.63 -18.72
C SER A 254 16.77 7.67 -19.83
N VAL A 255 18.00 8.05 -20.08
CA VAL A 255 18.39 8.97 -21.15
C VAL A 255 19.57 8.38 -21.92
N THR A 256 19.77 8.80 -23.17
CA THR A 256 20.92 8.42 -23.96
C THR A 256 21.87 9.61 -24.07
N LEU A 257 23.12 9.40 -23.71
CA LEU A 257 24.20 10.37 -23.85
C LEU A 257 24.99 10.05 -25.12
N ALA A 258 25.12 11.02 -26.00
CA ALA A 258 25.99 10.91 -27.16
C ALA A 258 27.44 11.21 -26.74
N THR A 259 28.37 10.33 -27.09
CA THR A 259 29.81 10.53 -26.91
C THR A 259 30.55 10.36 -28.23
N PRO A 260 31.81 10.83 -28.36
CA PRO A 260 32.63 10.60 -29.55
C PRO A 260 32.83 9.11 -29.89
N TYR A 261 32.59 8.23 -28.93
CA TYR A 261 32.83 6.79 -29.03
C TYR A 261 31.55 5.96 -29.17
N GLY A 262 30.39 6.62 -29.22
CA GLY A 262 29.08 5.99 -29.33
C GLY A 262 28.08 6.47 -28.27
N ASN A 263 26.87 5.93 -28.32
CA ASN A 263 25.79 6.26 -27.38
C ASN A 263 25.94 5.45 -26.12
N ILE A 264 25.70 6.10 -24.97
CA ILE A 264 25.75 5.51 -23.64
C ILE A 264 24.39 5.72 -22.97
N SER A 265 23.81 4.67 -22.44
CA SER A 265 22.63 4.76 -21.57
C SER A 265 23.01 5.43 -20.25
N ALA A 266 22.16 6.31 -19.75
CA ALA A 266 22.38 6.97 -18.47
C ALA A 266 21.08 7.09 -17.69
N LYS A 267 21.18 7.14 -16.37
CA LYS A 267 20.09 7.46 -15.47
C LYS A 267 20.14 8.94 -15.11
N GLU A 268 19.17 9.70 -15.56
CA GLU A 268 18.95 11.06 -15.11
C GLU A 268 18.01 11.06 -13.89
N SER A 269 18.42 11.74 -12.83
CA SER A 269 17.67 11.84 -11.59
C SER A 269 17.41 13.31 -11.28
N THR A 270 16.15 13.67 -10.97
CA THR A 270 15.72 15.05 -10.72
C THR A 270 15.01 15.20 -9.37
N TYR A 271 15.32 16.30 -8.67
CA TYR A 271 14.63 16.70 -7.45
C TYR A 271 14.60 18.24 -7.38
N GLY A 272 13.42 18.83 -7.53
CA GLY A 272 13.30 20.29 -7.69
C GLY A 272 14.12 20.77 -8.89
N THR A 273 15.07 21.68 -8.65
CA THR A 273 16.00 22.21 -9.66
C THR A 273 17.29 21.37 -9.80
N THR A 274 17.49 20.37 -8.94
CA THR A 274 18.70 19.55 -8.98
C THR A 274 18.54 18.41 -9.97
N VAL A 275 19.47 18.35 -10.92
CA VAL A 275 19.55 17.26 -11.91
C VAL A 275 20.90 16.55 -11.75
N LYS A 276 20.87 15.22 -11.70
CA LYS A 276 22.07 14.35 -11.69
C LYS A 276 21.95 13.36 -12.84
N CYS A 277 23.03 13.18 -13.58
CA CYS A 277 23.08 12.19 -14.65
C CYS A 277 24.24 11.22 -14.39
N LYS A 278 23.93 9.91 -14.35
CA LYS A 278 24.89 8.84 -14.12
C LYS A 278 24.87 7.87 -15.30
N PRO A 279 25.96 7.75 -16.06
CA PRO A 279 26.08 6.75 -17.11
C PRO A 279 25.97 5.33 -16.58
N GLU A 280 25.42 4.40 -17.34
CA GLU A 280 25.39 2.98 -17.01
C GLU A 280 26.81 2.40 -17.15
N PHE A 281 27.25 1.74 -16.11
CA PHE A 281 28.63 1.21 -16.03
C PHE A 281 28.93 0.21 -17.15
N ASP A 282 27.97 -0.67 -17.46
CA ASP A 282 28.18 -1.70 -18.48
C ASP A 282 28.36 -1.12 -19.87
N ASP A 283 27.68 -0.03 -20.20
CA ASP A 283 27.84 0.66 -21.48
C ASP A 283 29.17 1.39 -21.54
N VAL A 284 29.56 2.06 -20.44
CA VAL A 284 30.89 2.71 -20.32
C VAL A 284 32.00 1.68 -20.45
N LYS A 285 31.87 0.53 -19.81
CA LYS A 285 32.84 -0.58 -19.88
C LYS A 285 32.97 -1.12 -21.32
N LYS A 286 31.85 -1.43 -21.97
CA LYS A 286 31.84 -1.93 -23.36
C LYS A 286 32.55 -0.97 -24.33
N ILE A 287 32.26 0.34 -24.21
CA ILE A 287 32.88 1.35 -25.06
C ILE A 287 34.37 1.50 -24.77
N ALA A 288 34.77 1.45 -23.48
CA ALA A 288 36.18 1.49 -23.09
C ALA A 288 36.97 0.31 -23.67
N GLU A 289 36.45 -0.90 -23.56
CA GLU A 289 37.05 -2.12 -24.09
C GLU A 289 37.14 -2.08 -25.64
N ALA A 290 36.07 -1.66 -26.31
CA ALA A 290 36.03 -1.61 -27.79
C ALA A 290 37.00 -0.58 -28.41
N ASN A 291 37.36 0.48 -27.65
CA ASN A 291 38.21 1.57 -28.14
C ASN A 291 39.62 1.56 -27.47
N GLY A 292 39.94 0.60 -26.62
CA GLY A 292 41.24 0.55 -25.93
C GLY A 292 41.48 1.73 -24.98
N LEU A 293 40.39 2.28 -24.41
CA LEU A 293 40.44 3.46 -23.54
C LEU A 293 40.20 3.07 -22.06
N SER A 294 40.66 3.91 -21.16
CA SER A 294 40.33 3.78 -19.75
C SER A 294 38.92 4.28 -19.44
N LEU A 295 38.28 3.75 -18.39
CA LEU A 295 36.98 4.25 -17.92
C LEU A 295 37.01 5.76 -17.63
N ALA A 296 38.13 6.28 -17.10
CA ALA A 296 38.31 7.70 -16.83
C ALA A 296 38.25 8.56 -18.11
N GLN A 297 38.84 8.12 -19.21
CA GLN A 297 38.78 8.82 -20.48
C GLN A 297 37.38 8.87 -21.04
N ILE A 298 36.60 7.79 -20.92
CA ILE A 298 35.19 7.80 -21.33
C ILE A 298 34.39 8.76 -20.44
N HIS A 299 34.57 8.72 -19.12
CA HIS A 299 33.89 9.66 -18.20
C HIS A 299 34.21 11.13 -18.48
N GLN A 300 35.46 11.46 -18.82
CA GLN A 300 35.85 12.82 -19.24
C GLN A 300 35.14 13.26 -20.52
N SER A 301 34.99 12.35 -21.51
CA SER A 301 34.27 12.66 -22.75
C SER A 301 32.79 12.97 -22.53
N ILE A 302 32.16 12.33 -21.52
CA ILE A 302 30.77 12.58 -21.12
C ILE A 302 30.65 13.96 -20.45
N GLY A 303 31.55 14.27 -19.50
CA GLY A 303 31.54 15.56 -18.75
C GLY A 303 31.78 16.77 -19.65
N GLY A 304 32.61 16.64 -20.68
CA GLY A 304 32.86 17.70 -21.67
C GLY A 304 31.64 18.05 -22.53
N SER A 305 30.71 17.12 -22.71
CA SER A 305 29.46 17.32 -23.47
C SER A 305 28.37 18.04 -22.64
N GLN A 306 28.41 18.02 -21.33
CA GLN A 306 27.41 18.66 -20.46
C GLN A 306 27.69 20.14 -20.16
N ASN A 307 28.91 20.63 -20.35
CA ASN A 307 29.27 22.04 -20.13
C ASN A 307 29.06 22.94 -21.36
N LYS A 308 28.42 22.46 -22.40
CA LYS A 308 28.09 23.25 -23.60
C LYS A 308 26.61 23.55 -23.74
N LYS A 309 25.99 24.08 -22.66
CA LYS A 309 24.71 24.79 -22.79
C LYS A 309 24.67 25.98 -21.86
#